data_ad6f4650a9179ce0782b7cd405ffb1e4
#
_entry.id   ad6f4650a9179ce0782b7cd405ffb1e4
#
_cell.length_a   1.000
_cell.length_b   1.000
_cell.length_c   1.000
_cell.angle_alpha   90.00
_cell.angle_beta   90.00
_cell.angle_gamma   90.00
#
_symmetry.space_group_name_H-M   'P 1'
#
loop_
_entity.id
_entity.type
_entity.pdbx_description
1 polymer ?
#
loop_
_entity_poly.entity_id
_entity_poly.type
_entity_poly.pdbx_seq_one_letter_code
_entity_poly.pdbx_strand_id
1 'polypeptide(L)'
;MSAAHTDLVNRIRLYLSEIGAVSVPVDTPGLLYTRDGRPAKFGTKGALDIAATIKGRAVWIDAKTGRDRLSPAQVKFADAQRRAGGIAFAAHTVEDVANRLRMEGLIDA
;
A
#
# COMPACT_ATOMS: atom_id res chain seq x y z
N MET A 1 -12.34 5.66 7.28
CA MET A 1 -10.89 5.86 7.46
C MET A 1 -10.67 7.04 8.38
N SER A 2 -9.75 6.95 9.33
CA SER A 2 -9.47 8.06 10.24
C SER A 2 -8.71 9.17 9.52
N ALA A 3 -8.80 10.41 10.06
CA ALA A 3 -8.01 11.52 9.51
C ALA A 3 -6.51 11.26 9.61
N ALA A 4 -6.06 10.61 10.69
CA ALA A 4 -4.64 10.27 10.87
C ALA A 4 -4.17 9.27 9.80
N HIS A 5 -4.99 8.28 9.47
CA HIS A 5 -4.66 7.31 8.42
C HIS A 5 -4.59 7.99 7.05
N THR A 6 -5.57 8.81 6.71
CA THR A 6 -5.59 9.53 5.45
C THR A 6 -4.38 10.47 5.32
N ASP A 7 -4.04 11.16 6.39
CA ASP A 7 -2.87 12.04 6.43
C ASP A 7 -1.58 11.26 6.17
N LEU A 8 -1.42 10.10 6.81
CA LEU A 8 -0.24 9.27 6.62
C LEU A 8 -0.13 8.76 5.19
N VAL A 9 -1.24 8.27 4.61
CA VAL A 9 -1.26 7.84 3.19
C VAL A 9 -0.81 8.98 2.28
N ASN A 10 -1.35 10.18 2.49
CA ASN A 10 -1.02 11.33 1.66
C ASN A 10 0.44 11.75 1.81
N ARG A 11 0.99 11.71 3.01
CA ARG A 11 2.40 12.05 3.25
C ARG A 11 3.34 11.02 2.63
N ILE A 12 3.00 9.74 2.71
CA ILE A 12 3.78 8.68 2.06
C ILE A 12 3.76 8.89 0.54
N ARG A 13 2.60 9.16 -0.04
CA ARG A 13 2.50 9.36 -1.47
C ARG A 13 3.26 10.61 -1.95
N LEU A 14 3.23 11.68 -1.16
CA LEU A 14 4.03 12.88 -1.47
C LEU A 14 5.52 12.56 -1.47
N TYR A 15 6.00 11.85 -0.45
CA TYR A 15 7.39 11.41 -0.38
C TYR A 15 7.78 10.56 -1.60
N LEU A 16 6.93 9.59 -1.97
CA LEU A 16 7.17 8.74 -3.13
C LEU A 16 7.30 9.57 -4.40
N SER A 17 6.43 10.56 -4.58
CA SER A 17 6.53 11.47 -5.72
C SER A 17 7.86 12.22 -5.74
N GLU A 18 8.32 12.69 -4.58
CA GLU A 18 9.58 13.43 -4.49
C GLU A 18 10.80 12.60 -4.88
N ILE A 19 10.76 11.29 -4.67
CA ILE A 19 11.87 10.39 -5.03
C ILE A 19 11.70 9.76 -6.40
N GLY A 20 10.73 10.20 -7.19
CA GLY A 20 10.55 9.74 -8.56
C GLY A 20 9.69 8.49 -8.72
N ALA A 21 9.02 8.03 -7.68
CA ALA A 21 8.07 6.93 -7.77
C ALA A 21 6.72 7.44 -8.26
N VAL A 22 5.98 6.55 -8.93
CA VAL A 22 4.57 6.80 -9.29
C VAL A 22 3.71 5.95 -8.39
N SER A 23 2.78 6.57 -7.67
CA SER A 23 1.92 5.84 -6.74
C SER A 23 0.44 6.15 -6.97
N VAL A 24 -0.40 5.18 -6.61
CA VAL A 24 -1.84 5.36 -6.59
C VAL A 24 -2.38 4.84 -5.26
N PRO A 25 -3.46 5.46 -4.74
CA PRO A 25 -4.17 4.87 -3.60
C PRO A 25 -4.98 3.68 -4.10
N VAL A 26 -5.08 2.65 -3.26
CA VAL A 26 -5.83 1.44 -3.60
C VAL A 26 -7.14 1.46 -2.82
N ASP A 27 -8.25 1.26 -3.53
CA ASP A 27 -9.57 1.25 -2.92
C ASP A 27 -9.73 0.03 -2.00
N THR A 28 -10.40 0.24 -0.88
CA THR A 28 -10.77 -0.87 -0.02
C THR A 28 -11.82 -1.74 -0.71
N PRO A 29 -11.82 -3.07 -0.48
CA PRO A 29 -12.86 -3.93 -1.00
C PRO A 29 -14.24 -3.48 -0.52
N GLY A 30 -15.21 -3.57 -1.40
CA GLY A 30 -16.56 -3.14 -1.10
C GLY A 30 -17.59 -3.94 -1.88
N LEU A 31 -18.83 -3.53 -1.74
CA LEU A 31 -19.98 -4.16 -2.36
C LEU A 31 -20.76 -3.09 -3.13
N LEU A 32 -20.96 -3.35 -4.41
CA LEU A 32 -21.83 -2.55 -5.26
C LEU A 32 -22.98 -3.42 -5.74
N TYR A 33 -24.00 -2.79 -6.30
CA TYR A 33 -25.14 -3.51 -6.85
C TYR A 33 -25.19 -3.28 -8.34
N THR A 34 -25.44 -4.36 -9.09
CA THR A 34 -25.64 -4.27 -10.53
C THR A 34 -26.95 -3.52 -10.82
N ARG A 35 -27.15 -3.15 -12.08
CA ARG A 35 -28.34 -2.41 -12.48
C ARG A 35 -29.63 -3.17 -12.16
N ASP A 36 -29.59 -4.49 -12.17
CA ASP A 36 -30.74 -5.37 -11.85
C ASP A 36 -30.79 -5.79 -10.37
N GLY A 37 -30.01 -5.11 -9.50
CA GLY A 37 -30.11 -5.29 -8.05
C GLY A 37 -29.28 -6.40 -7.46
N ARG A 38 -28.41 -7.07 -8.24
CA ARG A 38 -27.55 -8.14 -7.72
C ARG A 38 -26.30 -7.56 -7.08
N PRO A 39 -25.82 -8.14 -5.96
CA PRO A 39 -24.58 -7.68 -5.33
C PRO A 39 -23.36 -8.05 -6.19
N ALA A 40 -22.41 -7.11 -6.29
CA ALA A 40 -21.14 -7.32 -6.97
C ALA A 40 -20.02 -6.81 -6.08
N LYS A 41 -19.04 -7.67 -5.80
CA LYS A 41 -17.86 -7.28 -5.00
C LYS A 41 -16.85 -6.59 -5.89
N PHE A 42 -16.15 -5.62 -5.33
CA PHE A 42 -15.04 -4.96 -6.01
C PHE A 42 -13.84 -4.88 -5.08
N GLY A 43 -12.66 -4.65 -5.67
CA GLY A 43 -11.40 -4.58 -4.93
C GLY A 43 -10.87 -5.98 -4.59
N THR A 44 -9.69 -6.01 -4.01
CA THR A 44 -9.01 -7.23 -3.61
C THR A 44 -8.89 -7.27 -2.10
N LYS A 45 -9.42 -8.32 -1.48
CA LYS A 45 -9.32 -8.48 -0.03
C LYS A 45 -7.85 -8.58 0.38
N GLY A 46 -7.46 -7.77 1.33
CA GLY A 46 -6.09 -7.73 1.84
C GLY A 46 -5.12 -6.90 1.02
N ALA A 47 -5.57 -6.24 -0.06
CA ALA A 47 -4.71 -5.32 -0.79
C ALA A 47 -4.25 -4.19 0.13
N LEU A 48 -2.99 -3.78 -0.02
CA LEU A 48 -2.44 -2.69 0.78
C LEU A 48 -2.91 -1.34 0.24
N ASP A 49 -2.77 -0.29 1.05
CA ASP A 49 -3.34 1.04 0.78
C ASP A 49 -2.77 1.75 -0.44
N ILE A 50 -1.50 1.50 -0.75
CA ILE A 50 -0.78 2.25 -1.77
C ILE A 50 -0.07 1.27 -2.70
N ALA A 51 -0.26 1.45 -4.00
CA ALA A 51 0.53 0.75 -5.01
C ALA A 51 1.46 1.76 -5.68
N ALA A 52 2.73 1.40 -5.81
CA ALA A 52 3.73 2.27 -6.41
C ALA A 52 4.64 1.49 -7.33
N THR A 53 5.26 2.22 -8.27
CA THR A 53 6.34 1.70 -9.09
C THR A 53 7.54 2.61 -8.93
N ILE A 54 8.68 2.00 -8.62
CA ILE A 54 9.94 2.73 -8.52
C ILE A 54 11.04 1.90 -9.19
N LYS A 55 11.73 2.49 -10.15
CA LYS A 55 12.83 1.84 -10.90
C LYS A 55 12.43 0.46 -11.44
N GLY A 56 11.21 0.37 -11.95
CA GLY A 56 10.70 -0.86 -12.56
C GLY A 56 10.18 -1.89 -11.56
N ARG A 57 10.19 -1.62 -10.26
CA ARG A 57 9.71 -2.56 -9.25
C ARG A 57 8.36 -2.14 -8.68
N ALA A 58 7.49 -3.11 -8.49
CA ALA A 58 6.23 -2.90 -7.80
C ALA A 58 6.47 -2.81 -6.29
N VAL A 59 5.92 -1.76 -5.67
CA VAL A 59 6.03 -1.54 -4.23
C VAL A 59 4.63 -1.31 -3.67
N TRP A 60 4.27 -2.13 -2.69
CA TRP A 60 2.98 -2.05 -2.02
C TRP A 60 3.20 -1.65 -0.56
N ILE A 61 2.50 -0.62 -0.12
CA ILE A 61 2.67 -0.07 1.22
C ILE A 61 1.31 0.05 1.89
N ASP A 62 1.22 -0.44 3.12
CA ASP A 62 0.05 -0.23 3.95
C ASP A 62 0.37 0.78 5.04
N ALA A 63 -0.42 1.84 5.13
CA ALA A 63 -0.25 2.86 6.15
C ALA A 63 -0.93 2.40 7.44
N LYS A 64 -0.16 2.29 8.51
CA LYS A 64 -0.67 1.86 9.82
C LYS A 64 -0.46 2.96 10.85
N THR A 65 -1.50 3.24 11.63
CA THR A 65 -1.43 4.20 12.72
C THR A 65 -1.39 3.49 14.07
N GLY A 66 -0.77 4.12 15.06
CA GLY A 66 -0.70 3.55 16.41
C GLY A 66 0.01 2.21 16.42
N ARG A 67 -0.63 1.20 17.03
CA ARG A 67 -0.08 -0.15 17.15
C ARG A 67 -0.66 -1.12 16.13
N ASP A 68 -1.37 -0.63 15.15
CA ASP A 68 -1.99 -1.48 14.13
C ASP A 68 -0.94 -2.25 13.34
N ARG A 69 -1.31 -3.46 12.93
CA ARG A 69 -0.49 -4.35 12.13
C ARG A 69 -1.27 -4.82 10.92
N LEU A 70 -0.56 -5.42 9.97
CA LEU A 70 -1.23 -6.05 8.84
C LEU A 70 -2.20 -7.12 9.33
N SER A 71 -3.40 -7.12 8.77
CA SER A 71 -4.37 -8.20 9.02
C SER A 71 -3.88 -9.51 8.38
N PRO A 72 -4.44 -10.68 8.76
CA PRO A 72 -4.07 -11.93 8.10
C PRO A 72 -4.25 -11.90 6.58
N ALA A 73 -5.30 -11.26 6.09
CA ALA A 73 -5.52 -11.12 4.65
C ALA A 73 -4.44 -10.25 3.99
N GLN A 74 -4.02 -9.17 4.66
CA GLN A 74 -2.95 -8.30 4.17
C GLN A 74 -1.59 -8.99 4.20
N VAL A 75 -1.31 -9.79 5.22
CA VAL A 75 -0.08 -10.61 5.26
C VAL A 75 -0.04 -11.55 4.07
N LYS A 76 -1.13 -12.24 3.80
CA LYS A 76 -1.24 -13.16 2.66
C LYS A 76 -1.01 -12.44 1.34
N PHE A 77 -1.59 -11.27 1.16
CA PHE A 77 -1.41 -10.43 -0.03
C PHE A 77 0.07 -10.00 -0.15
N ALA A 78 0.67 -9.51 0.93
CA ALA A 78 2.06 -9.06 0.92
C ALA A 78 3.02 -10.20 0.59
N ASP A 79 2.79 -11.39 1.14
CA ASP A 79 3.62 -12.56 0.86
C ASP A 79 3.52 -12.96 -0.62
N ALA A 80 2.33 -12.90 -1.20
CA ALA A 80 2.13 -13.19 -2.61
C ALA A 80 2.88 -12.19 -3.50
N GLN A 81 2.84 -10.90 -3.15
CA GLN A 81 3.57 -9.87 -3.88
C GLN A 81 5.09 -10.10 -3.81
N ARG A 82 5.61 -10.46 -2.63
CA ARG A 82 7.04 -10.75 -2.47
C ARG A 82 7.46 -11.96 -3.30
N ARG A 83 6.65 -13.01 -3.32
CA ARG A 83 6.94 -14.19 -4.14
C ARG A 83 6.96 -13.88 -5.63
N ALA A 84 6.19 -12.90 -6.06
CA ALA A 84 6.16 -12.44 -7.45
C ALA A 84 7.27 -11.44 -7.78
N GLY A 85 8.13 -11.10 -6.82
CA GLY A 85 9.25 -10.18 -7.02
C GLY A 85 8.97 -8.73 -6.62
N GLY A 86 7.79 -8.45 -6.08
CA GLY A 86 7.45 -7.13 -5.57
C GLY A 86 7.97 -6.89 -4.16
N ILE A 87 7.83 -5.65 -3.72
CA ILE A 87 8.11 -5.23 -2.35
C ILE A 87 6.77 -4.91 -1.69
N ALA A 88 6.54 -5.39 -0.48
CA ALA A 88 5.29 -5.15 0.22
C ALA A 88 5.54 -5.08 1.73
N PHE A 89 5.07 -4.02 2.38
CA PHE A 89 5.31 -3.83 3.81
C PHE A 89 4.33 -2.83 4.41
N ALA A 90 4.25 -2.83 5.73
CA ALA A 90 3.52 -1.84 6.51
C ALA A 90 4.47 -0.72 6.94
N ALA A 91 3.97 0.51 6.97
CA ALA A 91 4.72 1.67 7.42
C ALA A 91 3.87 2.50 8.39
N HIS A 92 4.47 2.94 9.47
CA HIS A 92 3.86 3.83 10.44
C HIS A 92 4.26 5.28 10.21
N THR A 93 5.37 5.50 9.49
CA THR A 93 5.92 6.82 9.21
C THR A 93 6.49 6.85 7.80
N VAL A 94 6.68 8.06 7.27
CA VAL A 94 7.42 8.24 6.01
C VAL A 94 8.85 7.71 6.14
N GLU A 95 9.47 7.85 7.31
CA GLU A 95 10.81 7.34 7.57
C GLU A 95 10.88 5.82 7.43
N ASP A 96 9.84 5.10 7.86
CA ASP A 96 9.75 3.65 7.66
C ASP A 96 9.82 3.28 6.18
N VAL A 97 9.13 4.06 5.34
CA VAL A 97 9.16 3.86 3.89
C VAL A 97 10.57 4.09 3.35
N ALA A 98 11.19 5.21 3.72
CA ALA A 98 12.54 5.52 3.27
C ALA A 98 13.53 4.45 3.66
N ASN A 99 13.48 3.98 4.91
CA ASN A 99 14.38 2.93 5.41
C ASN A 99 14.21 1.63 4.62
N ARG A 100 12.96 1.24 4.33
CA ARG A 100 12.72 0.02 3.57
C ARG A 100 13.23 0.14 2.14
N LEU A 101 13.02 1.28 1.49
CA LEU A 101 13.50 1.49 0.13
C LEU A 101 15.03 1.50 0.06
N ARG A 102 15.72 2.02 1.10
CA ARG A 102 17.18 1.92 1.19
C ARG A 102 17.64 0.48 1.31
N MET A 103 16.99 -0.30 2.17
CA MET A 103 17.31 -1.73 2.35
C MET A 103 17.14 -2.51 1.06
N GLU A 104 16.18 -2.14 0.24
CA GLU A 104 15.92 -2.78 -1.05
C GLU A 104 16.81 -2.24 -2.19
N GLY A 105 17.64 -1.25 -1.90
CA GLY A 105 18.55 -0.67 -2.90
C GLY A 105 17.88 0.24 -3.91
N LEU A 106 16.67 0.72 -3.62
CA LEU A 106 15.92 1.56 -4.56
C LEU A 106 16.19 3.04 -4.41
N ILE A 107 16.74 3.46 -3.28
CA ILE A 107 17.21 4.82 -3.04
C ILE A 107 18.57 4.75 -2.37
N ASP A 108 19.30 5.84 -2.43
CA ASP A 108 20.62 5.93 -1.82
C ASP A 108 20.57 5.86 -0.29
N ALA A 109 21.62 5.32 0.27
CA ALA A 109 21.74 5.19 1.72
C ALA A 109 21.80 6.56 2.42
#